data_a730cdd6288f2cec8072b2a902990b70
#
_entry.id   a730cdd6288f2cec8072b2a902990b70
#
_cell.length_a   1.000
_cell.length_b   1.000
_cell.length_c   1.000
_cell.angle_alpha   90.00
_cell.angle_beta   90.00
_cell.angle_gamma   90.00
#
_symmetry.space_group_name_H-M   'P 1'
#
loop_
_entity.id
_entity.type
_entity.pdbx_description
1 polymer ?
#
loop_
_entity_poly.entity_id
_entity_poly.type
_entity_poly.pdbx_seq_one_letter_code
_entity_poly.pdbx_strand_id
1 'polypeptide(L)'
;LSIIMSLIGLQGNGNDVLHYELKIERLLNEKKYDEAINVGRKSLVTSEKLTYLRAFALSNKNELGEKIFEYPVAYTDNPLLPCRKDSTGMIFHPDNIYRYLGAFPEHTFTPYQFLHLLSSQTELLNTHPQIKDYLLITLLFQKKLDMFAAEIKRFYDFSDSSLVLPKHYREAMVLYSRMRTKPVVSIKD
;
A
#
# COMPACT_ATOMS: atom_id res chain seq x y z
N LEU A 1 20.35 -44.78 -0.29
CA LEU A 1 19.98 -43.89 0.81
C LEU A 1 20.46 -42.45 0.54
N SER A 2 21.69 -42.27 0.05
CA SER A 2 22.29 -40.94 -0.23
C SER A 2 21.52 -40.17 -1.33
N ILE A 3 21.01 -40.84 -2.38
CA ILE A 3 20.26 -40.21 -3.47
C ILE A 3 18.88 -39.74 -3.00
N ILE A 4 18.23 -40.51 -2.10
CA ILE A 4 16.92 -40.11 -1.52
C ILE A 4 17.08 -38.92 -0.59
N MET A 5 18.16 -38.85 0.20
CA MET A 5 18.48 -37.68 1.03
C MET A 5 18.77 -36.41 0.19
N SER A 6 19.42 -36.56 -0.97
CA SER A 6 19.66 -35.45 -1.89
C SER A 6 18.35 -34.94 -2.55
N LEU A 7 17.41 -35.85 -2.87
CA LEU A 7 16.11 -35.47 -3.42
C LEU A 7 15.21 -34.75 -2.39
N ILE A 8 15.30 -35.11 -1.12
CA ILE A 8 14.56 -34.48 -0.04
C ILE A 8 15.15 -33.08 0.23
N GLY A 9 16.46 -32.92 0.09
CA GLY A 9 17.14 -31.61 0.22
C GLY A 9 16.86 -30.65 -0.94
N LEU A 10 16.46 -31.15 -2.12
CA LEU A 10 16.08 -30.34 -3.28
C LEU A 10 14.59 -29.95 -3.28
N GLN A 11 13.74 -30.60 -2.51
CA GLN A 11 12.40 -30.14 -2.18
C GLN A 11 12.50 -29.14 -1.02
N GLY A 12 13.28 -28.08 -1.20
CA GLY A 12 13.26 -26.92 -0.33
C GLY A 12 11.81 -26.43 -0.22
N ASN A 13 11.31 -26.37 0.99
CA ASN A 13 9.96 -25.95 1.34
C ASN A 13 9.62 -24.67 0.58
N GLY A 14 8.89 -24.79 -0.53
CA GLY A 14 8.56 -23.71 -1.46
C GLY A 14 7.56 -22.69 -0.90
N ASN A 15 7.58 -22.42 0.40
CA ASN A 15 6.74 -21.42 1.02
C ASN A 15 7.51 -20.11 1.30
N ASP A 16 8.19 -19.62 0.25
CA ASP A 16 8.92 -18.35 0.31
C ASP A 16 8.03 -17.19 0.80
N VAL A 17 6.75 -17.21 0.41
CA VAL A 17 5.76 -16.21 0.81
C VAL A 17 5.61 -16.17 2.33
N LEU A 18 5.35 -17.32 2.97
CA LEU A 18 5.21 -17.39 4.43
C LEU A 18 6.49 -16.93 5.14
N HIS A 19 7.65 -17.33 4.61
CA HIS A 19 8.93 -16.91 5.17
C HIS A 19 9.13 -15.39 5.09
N TYR A 20 8.76 -14.77 3.97
CA TYR A 20 8.81 -13.32 3.82
C TYR A 20 7.80 -12.63 4.74
N GLU A 21 6.58 -13.15 4.86
CA GLU A 21 5.56 -12.61 5.77
C GLU A 21 6.06 -12.58 7.22
N LEU A 22 6.52 -13.70 7.74
CA LEU A 22 7.02 -13.79 9.11
C LEU A 22 8.23 -12.87 9.35
N LYS A 23 9.13 -12.77 8.37
CA LYS A 23 10.29 -11.90 8.47
C LYS A 23 9.89 -10.43 8.48
N ILE A 24 8.96 -10.02 7.60
CA ILE A 24 8.46 -8.64 7.58
C ILE A 24 7.73 -8.32 8.88
N GLU A 25 6.82 -9.19 9.36
CA GLU A 25 6.12 -8.98 10.62
C GLU A 25 7.08 -8.71 11.80
N ARG A 26 8.15 -9.51 11.90
CA ARG A 26 9.17 -9.31 12.93
C ARG A 26 9.84 -7.95 12.80
N LEU A 27 10.25 -7.58 11.58
CA LEU A 27 10.93 -6.30 11.33
C LEU A 27 10.01 -5.11 11.58
N LEU A 28 8.72 -5.22 11.26
CA LEU A 28 7.73 -4.18 11.58
C LEU A 28 7.53 -4.03 13.10
N ASN A 29 7.47 -5.13 13.83
CA ASN A 29 7.39 -5.10 15.29
C ASN A 29 8.64 -4.46 15.91
N GLU A 30 9.81 -4.67 15.32
CA GLU A 30 11.09 -4.03 15.69
C GLU A 30 11.22 -2.59 15.13
N LYS A 31 10.23 -2.07 14.36
CA LYS A 31 10.24 -0.77 13.67
C LYS A 31 11.40 -0.60 12.66
N LYS A 32 11.91 -1.70 12.13
CA LYS A 32 12.97 -1.73 11.12
C LYS A 32 12.39 -1.66 9.70
N TYR A 33 11.80 -0.52 9.36
CA TYR A 33 11.06 -0.35 8.11
C TYR A 33 11.94 -0.52 6.86
N ASP A 34 13.18 -0.03 6.88
CA ASP A 34 14.12 -0.16 5.75
C ASP A 34 14.47 -1.61 5.46
N GLU A 35 14.65 -2.41 6.48
CA GLU A 35 14.89 -3.84 6.32
C GLU A 35 13.62 -4.55 5.84
N ALA A 36 12.46 -4.19 6.40
CA ALA A 36 11.16 -4.78 6.06
C ALA A 36 10.83 -4.62 4.57
N ILE A 37 10.98 -3.43 3.99
CA ILE A 37 10.70 -3.19 2.57
C ILE A 37 11.64 -3.96 1.63
N ASN A 38 12.82 -4.34 2.08
CA ASN A 38 13.80 -5.08 1.28
C ASN A 38 13.60 -6.60 1.31
N VAL A 39 12.75 -7.13 2.20
CA VAL A 39 12.47 -8.57 2.27
C VAL A 39 11.77 -9.03 1.00
N GLY A 40 12.34 -10.03 0.32
CA GLY A 40 11.79 -10.57 -0.91
C GLY A 40 11.68 -9.58 -2.08
N ARG A 41 12.42 -8.46 -2.07
CA ARG A 41 12.36 -7.41 -3.12
C ARG A 41 12.62 -7.94 -4.52
N LYS A 42 13.48 -8.95 -4.67
CA LYS A 42 13.81 -9.56 -5.97
C LYS A 42 12.90 -10.74 -6.33
N SER A 43 12.02 -11.15 -5.46
CA SER A 43 11.08 -12.24 -5.69
C SER A 43 9.83 -11.72 -6.38
N LEU A 44 9.30 -12.50 -7.32
CA LEU A 44 8.03 -12.19 -8.00
C LEU A 44 6.82 -12.73 -7.23
N VAL A 45 7.04 -13.55 -6.21
CA VAL A 45 5.94 -14.08 -5.39
C VAL A 45 5.42 -13.01 -4.42
N THR A 46 4.11 -12.99 -4.25
CA THR A 46 3.43 -12.05 -3.36
C THR A 46 2.16 -12.64 -2.77
N SER A 47 1.63 -11.97 -1.76
CA SER A 47 0.32 -12.23 -1.17
C SER A 47 -0.34 -10.90 -0.81
N GLU A 48 -1.63 -10.93 -0.47
CA GLU A 48 -2.31 -9.75 0.12
C GLU A 48 -1.57 -9.28 1.37
N LYS A 49 -1.21 -10.22 2.23
CA LYS A 49 -0.51 -9.94 3.48
C LYS A 49 0.83 -9.25 3.23
N LEU A 50 1.66 -9.77 2.32
CA LEU A 50 2.92 -9.11 1.94
C LEU A 50 2.68 -7.69 1.41
N THR A 51 1.61 -7.48 0.65
CA THR A 51 1.29 -6.19 0.07
C THR A 51 0.94 -5.16 1.15
N TYR A 52 0.02 -5.47 2.10
CA TYR A 52 -0.32 -4.52 3.15
C TYR A 52 0.80 -4.31 4.17
N LEU A 53 1.60 -5.32 4.48
CA LEU A 53 2.76 -5.17 5.37
C LEU A 53 3.83 -4.25 4.76
N ARG A 54 4.11 -4.40 3.45
CA ARG A 54 5.01 -3.49 2.72
C ARG A 54 4.46 -2.07 2.63
N ALA A 55 3.16 -1.94 2.34
CA ALA A 55 2.49 -0.65 2.32
C ALA A 55 2.61 0.07 3.67
N PHE A 56 2.43 -0.65 4.78
CA PHE A 56 2.63 -0.10 6.12
C PHE A 56 4.07 0.36 6.36
N ALA A 57 5.07 -0.45 5.96
CA ALA A 57 6.48 -0.07 6.08
C ALA A 57 6.82 1.18 5.25
N LEU A 58 6.37 1.23 3.97
CA LEU A 58 6.57 2.37 3.08
C LEU A 58 5.87 3.62 3.60
N SER A 59 4.66 3.47 4.14
CA SER A 59 3.91 4.60 4.72
C SER A 59 4.62 5.22 5.93
N ASN A 60 5.19 4.39 6.81
CA ASN A 60 5.99 4.89 7.94
C ASN A 60 7.27 5.64 7.50
N LYS A 61 7.70 5.46 6.25
CA LYS A 61 8.82 6.17 5.65
C LYS A 61 8.38 7.35 4.76
N ASN A 62 7.08 7.61 4.63
CA ASN A 62 6.52 8.56 3.67
C ASN A 62 6.89 8.25 2.21
N GLU A 63 7.09 6.97 1.89
CA GLU A 63 7.50 6.50 0.56
C GLU A 63 6.40 5.69 -0.16
N LEU A 64 5.18 5.63 0.40
CA LEU A 64 4.11 4.79 -0.16
C LEU A 64 3.77 5.19 -1.61
N GLY A 65 3.54 6.47 -1.87
CA GLY A 65 3.27 6.99 -3.21
C GLY A 65 4.45 6.94 -4.18
N GLU A 66 5.68 6.77 -3.67
CA GLU A 66 6.89 6.68 -4.48
C GLU A 66 7.20 5.25 -4.95
N LYS A 67 6.99 4.24 -4.08
CA LYS A 67 7.63 2.94 -4.25
C LYS A 67 6.71 1.73 -4.27
N ILE A 68 5.42 1.86 -3.92
CA ILE A 68 4.55 0.67 -3.75
C ILE A 68 4.49 -0.21 -5.01
N PHE A 69 4.47 0.39 -6.20
CA PHE A 69 4.42 -0.34 -7.46
C PHE A 69 5.79 -0.85 -7.96
N GLU A 70 6.87 -0.64 -7.20
CA GLU A 70 8.16 -1.29 -7.46
C GLU A 70 8.20 -2.74 -6.93
N TYR A 71 7.19 -3.13 -6.18
CA TYR A 71 7.06 -4.47 -5.60
C TYR A 71 5.95 -5.25 -6.27
N PRO A 72 6.02 -6.59 -6.30
CA PRO A 72 4.88 -7.40 -6.67
C PRO A 72 3.73 -7.14 -5.70
N VAL A 73 2.56 -6.85 -6.25
CA VAL A 73 1.34 -6.58 -5.49
C VAL A 73 0.27 -7.63 -5.77
N ALA A 74 -0.49 -8.00 -4.75
CA ALA A 74 -1.63 -8.87 -4.95
C ALA A 74 -2.76 -8.08 -5.64
N TYR A 75 -3.30 -8.66 -6.71
CA TYR A 75 -4.43 -8.07 -7.44
C TYR A 75 -5.74 -8.46 -6.76
N THR A 76 -6.09 -7.72 -5.72
CA THR A 76 -7.34 -7.85 -4.99
C THR A 76 -8.02 -6.49 -4.90
N ASP A 77 -9.29 -6.47 -4.51
CA ASP A 77 -10.05 -5.21 -4.39
C ASP A 77 -9.47 -4.28 -3.32
N ASN A 78 -8.68 -4.82 -2.40
CA ASN A 78 -8.07 -4.05 -1.33
C ASN A 78 -6.73 -4.62 -0.86
N PRO A 79 -5.67 -4.40 -1.62
CA PRO A 79 -4.36 -4.95 -1.26
C PRO A 79 -3.65 -4.18 -0.12
N LEU A 80 -4.15 -3.02 0.30
CA LEU A 80 -3.47 -2.14 1.27
C LEU A 80 -3.95 -2.31 2.71
N LEU A 81 -5.17 -2.80 2.90
CA LEU A 81 -5.76 -2.94 4.23
C LEU A 81 -6.01 -4.42 4.53
N PRO A 82 -5.65 -4.91 5.71
CA PRO A 82 -5.93 -6.29 6.09
C PRO A 82 -7.44 -6.54 6.16
N CYS A 83 -7.86 -7.77 5.83
CA CYS A 83 -9.22 -8.17 6.12
C CYS A 83 -9.41 -8.24 7.64
N ARG A 84 -10.50 -7.68 8.17
CA ARG A 84 -10.78 -7.68 9.61
C ARG A 84 -10.92 -9.07 10.24
N LYS A 85 -11.19 -10.09 9.41
CA LYS A 85 -11.24 -11.49 9.83
C LYS A 85 -9.87 -12.17 9.76
N ASP A 86 -8.86 -11.47 9.28
CA ASP A 86 -7.52 -12.00 9.13
C ASP A 86 -6.81 -11.99 10.51
N SER A 87 -6.94 -13.10 11.21
CA SER A 87 -6.22 -13.37 12.48
C SER A 87 -4.85 -14.02 12.25
N THR A 88 -4.34 -14.01 11.03
CA THR A 88 -3.10 -14.71 10.65
C THR A 88 -1.82 -13.97 11.03
N GLY A 89 -1.91 -12.78 11.60
CA GLY A 89 -0.76 -12.06 12.13
C GLY A 89 -0.17 -12.79 13.35
N MET A 90 1.00 -13.40 13.18
CA MET A 90 1.67 -14.14 14.27
C MET A 90 2.48 -13.23 15.19
N ILE A 91 3.13 -12.22 14.63
CA ILE A 91 4.06 -11.32 15.32
C ILE A 91 3.57 -9.88 15.25
N PHE A 92 3.10 -9.44 14.08
CA PHE A 92 2.56 -8.12 13.85
C PHE A 92 1.04 -8.21 13.62
N HIS A 93 0.26 -7.71 14.58
CA HIS A 93 -1.20 -7.80 14.49
C HIS A 93 -1.74 -6.84 13.41
N PRO A 94 -2.63 -7.30 12.50
CA PRO A 94 -3.20 -6.46 11.43
C PRO A 94 -3.87 -5.17 11.93
N ASP A 95 -4.46 -5.20 13.13
CA ASP A 95 -5.07 -4.02 13.76
C ASP A 95 -4.11 -2.85 13.97
N ASN A 96 -2.80 -3.08 13.97
CA ASN A 96 -1.82 -2.01 14.08
C ASN A 96 -1.90 -1.05 12.89
N ILE A 97 -2.31 -1.53 11.71
CA ILE A 97 -2.54 -0.69 10.53
C ILE A 97 -3.75 0.21 10.75
N TYR A 98 -4.84 -0.32 11.30
CA TYR A 98 -6.03 0.48 11.61
C TYR A 98 -5.77 1.50 12.72
N ARG A 99 -5.03 1.12 13.77
CA ARG A 99 -4.58 2.08 14.81
C ARG A 99 -3.69 3.18 14.22
N TYR A 100 -2.80 2.82 13.30
CA TYR A 100 -1.96 3.78 12.58
C TYR A 100 -2.78 4.75 11.72
N LEU A 101 -3.93 4.32 11.18
CA LEU A 101 -4.87 5.16 10.46
C LEU A 101 -5.87 5.90 11.38
N GLY A 102 -5.82 5.65 12.69
CA GLY A 102 -6.64 6.33 13.70
C GLY A 102 -8.07 5.82 13.87
N ALA A 103 -8.51 4.82 13.10
CA ALA A 103 -9.86 4.27 13.22
C ALA A 103 -9.96 2.83 12.69
N PHE A 104 -11.02 2.14 13.08
CA PHE A 104 -11.38 0.81 12.60
C PHE A 104 -12.58 0.89 11.65
N PRO A 105 -12.58 0.16 10.52
CA PRO A 105 -13.70 0.15 9.61
C PRO A 105 -14.90 -0.58 10.22
N GLU A 106 -16.09 -0.08 9.96
CA GLU A 106 -17.32 -0.84 10.16
C GLU A 106 -17.43 -1.95 9.10
N HIS A 107 -18.18 -3.01 9.42
CA HIS A 107 -18.28 -4.21 8.57
C HIS A 107 -18.87 -3.96 7.17
N THR A 108 -19.60 -2.86 6.99
CA THR A 108 -20.29 -2.50 5.77
C THR A 108 -19.48 -1.63 4.81
N PHE A 109 -18.36 -1.05 5.27
CA PHE A 109 -17.57 -0.15 4.43
C PHE A 109 -16.64 -0.88 3.48
N THR A 110 -16.65 -0.44 2.23
CA THR A 110 -15.54 -0.75 1.31
C THR A 110 -14.27 0.00 1.74
N PRO A 111 -13.08 -0.47 1.35
CA PRO A 111 -11.81 0.22 1.66
C PRO A 111 -11.79 1.68 1.23
N TYR A 112 -12.32 1.98 0.04
CA TYR A 112 -12.44 3.36 -0.42
C TYR A 112 -13.36 4.19 0.49
N GLN A 113 -14.56 3.70 0.79
CA GLN A 113 -15.52 4.41 1.66
C GLN A 113 -14.91 4.68 3.03
N PHE A 114 -14.23 3.71 3.61
CA PHE A 114 -13.54 3.87 4.89
C PHE A 114 -12.48 4.96 4.82
N LEU A 115 -11.53 4.86 3.87
CA LEU A 115 -10.44 5.82 3.74
C LEU A 115 -10.95 7.23 3.35
N HIS A 116 -11.98 7.32 2.51
CA HIS A 116 -12.62 8.58 2.15
C HIS A 116 -13.28 9.24 3.37
N LEU A 117 -13.99 8.46 4.20
CA LEU A 117 -14.59 8.95 5.44
C LEU A 117 -13.51 9.50 6.39
N LEU A 118 -12.40 8.77 6.60
CA LEU A 118 -11.29 9.24 7.43
C LEU A 118 -10.68 10.53 6.89
N SER A 119 -10.47 10.60 5.58
CA SER A 119 -9.88 11.79 4.93
C SER A 119 -10.80 13.01 4.93
N SER A 120 -12.10 12.85 5.17
CA SER A 120 -13.04 13.95 5.30
C SER A 120 -13.04 14.61 6.68
N GLN A 121 -12.46 13.94 7.68
CA GLN A 121 -12.33 14.45 9.04
C GLN A 121 -11.02 15.20 9.19
N THR A 122 -11.08 16.55 9.19
CA THR A 122 -9.88 17.42 9.19
C THR A 122 -8.97 17.15 10.38
N GLU A 123 -9.50 16.96 11.57
CA GLU A 123 -8.72 16.69 12.78
C GLU A 123 -7.98 15.35 12.67
N LEU A 124 -8.67 14.32 12.17
CA LEU A 124 -8.08 13.00 11.98
C LEU A 124 -6.99 13.03 10.90
N LEU A 125 -7.24 13.72 9.79
CA LEU A 125 -6.27 13.86 8.71
C LEU A 125 -5.01 14.62 9.15
N ASN A 126 -5.16 15.63 10.02
CA ASN A 126 -4.02 16.37 10.58
C ASN A 126 -3.16 15.51 11.52
N THR A 127 -3.80 14.62 12.30
CA THR A 127 -3.08 13.70 13.21
C THR A 127 -2.54 12.46 12.51
N HIS A 128 -3.19 12.04 11.41
CA HIS A 128 -2.86 10.85 10.63
C HIS A 128 -2.72 11.20 9.13
N PRO A 129 -1.71 11.98 8.73
CA PRO A 129 -1.56 12.47 7.35
C PRO A 129 -1.37 11.34 6.31
N GLN A 130 -0.95 10.16 6.73
CA GLN A 130 -0.80 8.98 5.88
C GLN A 130 -2.12 8.47 5.28
N ILE A 131 -3.27 8.84 5.83
CA ILE A 131 -4.60 8.48 5.30
C ILE A 131 -4.73 8.88 3.83
N LYS A 132 -4.20 10.06 3.45
CA LYS A 132 -4.23 10.54 2.06
C LYS A 132 -3.55 9.57 1.10
N ASP A 133 -2.38 9.06 1.47
CA ASP A 133 -1.62 8.17 0.61
C ASP A 133 -2.29 6.79 0.49
N TYR A 134 -2.85 6.28 1.59
CA TYR A 134 -3.66 5.05 1.53
C TYR A 134 -4.88 5.20 0.62
N LEU A 135 -5.60 6.35 0.69
CA LEU A 135 -6.74 6.63 -0.17
C LEU A 135 -6.34 6.71 -1.65
N LEU A 136 -5.33 7.52 -1.94
CA LEU A 136 -4.88 7.75 -3.32
C LEU A 136 -4.34 6.47 -3.97
N ILE A 137 -3.52 5.70 -3.24
CA ILE A 137 -3.00 4.43 -3.75
C ILE A 137 -4.10 3.39 -3.89
N THR A 138 -5.09 3.34 -2.99
CA THR A 138 -6.26 2.45 -3.15
C THR A 138 -7.00 2.73 -4.47
N LEU A 139 -7.18 3.98 -4.83
CA LEU A 139 -7.82 4.35 -6.10
C LEU A 139 -6.99 3.92 -7.32
N LEU A 140 -5.66 4.02 -7.23
CA LEU A 140 -4.77 3.54 -8.29
C LEU A 140 -4.83 2.02 -8.44
N PHE A 141 -4.85 1.25 -7.35
CA PHE A 141 -5.05 -0.21 -7.41
C PHE A 141 -6.39 -0.58 -8.03
N GLN A 142 -7.44 0.16 -7.71
CA GLN A 142 -8.78 -0.04 -8.29
C GLN A 142 -8.91 0.52 -9.71
N LYS A 143 -7.84 1.10 -10.29
CA LYS A 143 -7.82 1.73 -11.63
C LYS A 143 -8.88 2.84 -11.80
N LYS A 144 -9.27 3.49 -10.70
CA LYS A 144 -10.28 4.56 -10.68
C LYS A 144 -9.62 5.93 -10.87
N LEU A 145 -9.11 6.17 -12.08
CA LEU A 145 -8.28 7.33 -12.39
C LEU A 145 -9.04 8.66 -12.26
N ASP A 146 -10.34 8.69 -12.58
CA ASP A 146 -11.17 9.89 -12.44
C ASP A 146 -11.36 10.27 -10.97
N MET A 147 -11.62 9.27 -10.12
CA MET A 147 -11.75 9.47 -8.69
C MET A 147 -10.42 9.90 -8.07
N PHE A 148 -9.31 9.28 -8.50
CA PHE A 148 -7.98 9.68 -8.09
C PHE A 148 -7.70 11.15 -8.42
N ALA A 149 -7.99 11.59 -9.66
CA ALA A 149 -7.80 12.97 -10.10
C ALA A 149 -8.71 13.98 -9.35
N ALA A 150 -9.88 13.55 -8.89
CA ALA A 150 -10.75 14.36 -8.04
C ALA A 150 -10.20 14.47 -6.60
N GLU A 151 -9.78 13.33 -6.02
CA GLU A 151 -9.31 13.28 -4.64
C GLU A 151 -7.94 13.94 -4.44
N ILE A 152 -7.01 13.79 -5.38
CA ILE A 152 -5.65 14.34 -5.23
C ILE A 152 -5.63 15.86 -5.06
N LYS A 153 -6.59 16.58 -5.65
CA LYS A 153 -6.76 18.03 -5.49
C LYS A 153 -7.06 18.47 -4.07
N ARG A 154 -7.60 17.60 -3.26
CA ARG A 154 -7.92 17.92 -1.86
C ARG A 154 -6.66 17.99 -1.00
N PHE A 155 -5.57 17.36 -1.45
CA PHE A 155 -4.35 17.18 -0.68
C PHE A 155 -3.16 17.95 -1.24
N TYR A 156 -3.22 18.33 -2.52
CA TYR A 156 -2.12 18.97 -3.22
C TYR A 156 -2.62 20.21 -3.98
N ASP A 157 -1.94 21.32 -3.78
CA ASP A 157 -2.23 22.58 -4.49
C ASP A 157 -1.48 22.61 -5.83
N PHE A 158 -2.20 22.39 -6.92
CA PHE A 158 -1.65 22.40 -8.29
C PHE A 158 -1.33 23.81 -8.82
N SER A 159 -1.66 24.86 -8.08
CA SER A 159 -1.24 26.23 -8.42
C SER A 159 0.19 26.54 -7.96
N ASP A 160 0.72 25.77 -7.02
CA ASP A 160 2.09 25.88 -6.54
C ASP A 160 3.07 25.29 -7.55
N SER A 161 3.90 26.15 -8.16
CA SER A 161 4.92 25.73 -9.13
C SER A 161 6.08 24.93 -8.52
N SER A 162 6.20 24.93 -7.18
CA SER A 162 7.21 24.15 -6.45
C SER A 162 6.70 22.75 -6.04
N LEU A 163 5.46 22.42 -6.39
CA LEU A 163 4.83 21.15 -6.00
C LEU A 163 5.59 19.95 -6.55
N VAL A 164 6.10 19.12 -5.67
CA VAL A 164 6.69 17.81 -6.00
C VAL A 164 5.72 16.70 -5.61
N LEU A 165 5.08 16.10 -6.59
CA LEU A 165 4.23 14.94 -6.37
C LEU A 165 5.05 13.66 -6.28
N PRO A 166 4.64 12.67 -5.44
CA PRO A 166 5.15 11.32 -5.49
C PRO A 166 5.11 10.73 -6.91
N LYS A 167 6.11 9.90 -7.24
CA LYS A 167 6.30 9.35 -8.59
C LYS A 167 5.02 8.77 -9.19
N HIS A 168 4.34 7.89 -8.47
CA HIS A 168 3.16 7.20 -9.01
C HIS A 168 1.94 8.11 -9.13
N TYR A 169 1.85 9.17 -8.33
CA TYR A 169 0.79 10.18 -8.48
C TYR A 169 1.03 11.01 -9.74
N ARG A 170 2.27 11.38 -10.01
CA ARG A 170 2.68 12.10 -11.21
C ARG A 170 2.40 11.27 -12.48
N GLU A 171 2.82 10.00 -12.47
CA GLU A 171 2.55 9.05 -13.56
C GLU A 171 1.04 8.89 -13.82
N ALA A 172 0.24 8.74 -12.76
CA ALA A 172 -1.20 8.62 -12.84
C ALA A 172 -1.86 9.90 -13.40
N MET A 173 -1.39 11.09 -13.00
CA MET A 173 -1.90 12.36 -13.51
C MET A 173 -1.55 12.57 -14.98
N VAL A 174 -0.35 12.19 -15.42
CA VAL A 174 0.04 12.22 -16.84
C VAL A 174 -0.86 11.28 -17.66
N LEU A 175 -1.09 10.06 -17.16
CA LEU A 175 -1.98 9.09 -17.81
C LEU A 175 -3.41 9.64 -17.90
N TYR A 176 -3.94 10.19 -16.80
CA TYR A 176 -5.25 10.82 -16.75
C TYR A 176 -5.40 11.94 -17.79
N SER A 177 -4.42 12.84 -17.85
CA SER A 177 -4.44 13.98 -18.79
C SER A 177 -4.43 13.53 -20.26
N ARG A 178 -3.70 12.46 -20.59
CA ARG A 178 -3.64 11.90 -21.94
C ARG A 178 -4.91 11.15 -22.35
N MET A 179 -5.59 10.53 -21.40
CA MET A 179 -6.80 9.74 -21.66
C MET A 179 -8.07 10.59 -21.75
N ARG A 180 -8.03 11.87 -21.34
CA ARG A 180 -9.21 12.73 -21.28
C ARG A 180 -9.10 13.90 -22.24
N THR A 181 -10.18 14.11 -23.00
CA THR A 181 -10.33 15.27 -23.91
C THR A 181 -10.51 16.58 -23.13
N LYS A 182 -11.08 16.50 -21.89
CA LYS A 182 -11.27 17.63 -20.97
C LYS A 182 -10.94 17.17 -19.55
N PRO A 183 -9.66 17.16 -19.18
CA PRO A 183 -9.28 16.75 -17.83
C PRO A 183 -9.71 17.80 -16.79
N VAL A 184 -10.17 17.32 -15.64
CA VAL A 184 -10.53 18.17 -14.49
C VAL A 184 -9.29 18.82 -13.86
N VAL A 185 -8.11 18.22 -14.07
CA VAL A 185 -6.78 18.76 -13.72
C VAL A 185 -5.86 18.62 -14.91
N SER A 186 -5.09 19.63 -15.21
CA SER A 186 -3.95 19.57 -16.15
C SER A 186 -2.66 19.86 -15.38
N ILE A 187 -1.63 19.05 -15.64
CA ILE A 187 -0.26 19.36 -15.22
C ILE A 187 0.40 20.09 -16.38
N LYS A 188 0.99 21.24 -16.12
CA LYS A 188 1.88 21.91 -17.09
C LYS A 188 3.21 21.17 -17.06
N ASP A 189 3.64 20.64 -18.21
CA ASP A 189 4.96 20.07 -18.44
C ASP A 189 6.04 21.16 -18.31
#